data_8163ffd15255ff7394875862f9978adc
#
_entry.id   8163ffd15255ff7394875862f9978adc
#
_cell.length_a   1.000
_cell.length_b   1.000
_cell.length_c   1.000
_cell.angle_alpha   90.00
_cell.angle_beta   90.00
_cell.angle_gamma   90.00
#
_symmetry.space_group_name_H-M   'P 1'
#
loop_
_entity.id
_entity.type
_entity.pdbx_description
1 polymer ?
#
loop_
_entity_poly.entity_id
_entity_poly.type
_entity_poly.pdbx_seq_one_letter_code
_entity_poly.pdbx_strand_id
1 'polypeptide(L)'
;MLFKPKENSNELNEKKIVDHIRCLGIDMINEAKSGHPGIVLDAAPMLYSLYGKHMKINPNDATWFNRDRFVLSAGHGSALLYSTLYMAGFGLELEDLKQFRKLASLTPGHPEYKVTPGVDMSTGPLGQGFATAVGIAIAEVYLRNYFKKKNHDIIDYRTYVLCG
;
A
#
# COMPACT_ATOMS: atom_id res chain seq x y z
N MET A 1 7.21 40.35 13.50
CA MET A 1 7.77 39.02 13.90
C MET A 1 6.59 38.06 14.00
N LEU A 2 6.33 37.31 12.93
CA LEU A 2 5.19 36.38 12.83
C LEU A 2 5.57 35.11 13.60
N PHE A 3 4.88 34.84 14.71
CA PHE A 3 4.99 33.57 15.43
C PHE A 3 4.52 32.44 14.51
N LYS A 4 5.44 31.60 14.03
CA LYS A 4 5.06 30.29 13.46
C LYS A 4 4.48 29.47 14.62
N PRO A 5 3.30 28.86 14.48
CA PRO A 5 2.81 27.92 15.46
C PRO A 5 3.87 26.81 15.63
N LYS A 6 4.14 26.38 16.87
CA LYS A 6 4.98 25.22 17.14
C LYS A 6 4.27 24.02 16.50
N GLU A 7 4.90 23.45 15.47
CA GLU A 7 4.43 22.16 14.91
C GLU A 7 4.34 21.15 16.07
N ASN A 8 3.18 20.52 16.19
CA ASN A 8 2.99 19.47 17.17
C ASN A 8 3.99 18.35 16.87
N SER A 9 4.64 17.77 17.87
CA SER A 9 5.65 16.71 17.67
C SER A 9 5.12 15.53 16.83
N ASN A 10 3.82 15.24 16.92
CA ASN A 10 3.16 14.22 16.13
C ASN A 10 3.07 14.60 14.65
N GLU A 11 2.71 15.85 14.32
CA GLU A 11 2.63 16.33 12.94
C GLU A 11 4.00 16.33 12.26
N LEU A 12 5.05 16.69 13.01
CA LEU A 12 6.42 16.64 12.52
C LEU A 12 6.86 15.21 12.21
N ASN A 13 6.48 14.23 13.05
CA ASN A 13 6.80 12.82 12.84
C ASN A 13 6.04 12.25 11.63
N GLU A 14 4.77 12.59 11.47
CA GLU A 14 3.97 12.17 10.32
C GLU A 14 4.54 12.68 8.99
N LYS A 15 4.91 13.97 8.96
CA LYS A 15 5.58 14.56 7.80
C LYS A 15 6.87 13.83 7.46
N LYS A 16 7.71 13.51 8.45
CA LYS A 16 8.94 12.74 8.23
C LYS A 16 8.67 11.37 7.65
N ILE A 17 7.65 10.64 8.11
CA ILE A 17 7.30 9.32 7.57
C ILE A 17 6.87 9.45 6.10
N VAL A 18 6.01 10.42 5.79
CA VAL A 18 5.59 10.68 4.40
C VAL A 18 6.78 11.02 3.52
N ASP A 19 7.69 11.87 4.01
CA ASP A 19 8.90 12.24 3.26
C ASP A 19 9.84 11.03 3.06
N HIS A 20 9.94 10.12 4.04
CA HIS A 20 10.69 8.87 3.86
C HIS A 20 10.08 7.97 2.78
N ILE A 21 8.75 7.81 2.76
CA ILE A 21 8.05 7.06 1.70
C ILE A 21 8.38 7.66 0.32
N ARG A 22 8.33 8.99 0.21
CA ARG A 22 8.69 9.70 -1.03
C ARG A 22 10.13 9.47 -1.43
N CYS A 23 11.08 9.68 -0.51
CA CYS A 23 12.50 9.50 -0.78
C CYS A 23 12.80 8.07 -1.23
N LEU A 24 12.35 7.06 -0.49
CA LEU A 24 12.54 5.65 -0.86
C LEU A 24 11.98 5.35 -2.25
N GLY A 25 10.75 5.79 -2.56
CA GLY A 25 10.16 5.56 -3.87
C GLY A 25 10.91 6.25 -5.01
N ILE A 26 11.44 7.46 -4.78
CA ILE A 26 12.27 8.18 -5.76
C ILE A 26 13.63 7.50 -5.92
N ASP A 27 14.25 7.04 -4.83
CA ASP A 27 15.53 6.32 -4.87
C ASP A 27 15.41 5.00 -5.65
N MET A 28 14.32 4.25 -5.45
CA MET A 28 14.00 3.05 -6.24
C MET A 28 13.94 3.36 -7.74
N ILE A 29 13.23 4.42 -8.13
CA ILE A 29 13.10 4.85 -9.52
C ILE A 29 14.44 5.28 -10.11
N ASN A 30 15.23 6.04 -9.33
CA ASN A 30 16.55 6.50 -9.74
C ASN A 30 17.53 5.34 -9.93
N GLU A 31 17.53 4.36 -9.03
CA GLU A 31 18.38 3.16 -9.16
C GLU A 31 17.99 2.34 -10.39
N ALA A 32 16.70 2.12 -10.60
CA ALA A 32 16.17 1.38 -11.75
C ALA A 32 16.29 2.14 -13.09
N LYS A 33 16.58 3.45 -13.07
CA LYS A 33 16.53 4.36 -14.23
C LYS A 33 15.18 4.31 -14.98
N SER A 34 14.12 3.91 -14.28
CA SER A 34 12.80 3.68 -14.85
C SER A 34 11.74 3.69 -13.76
N GLY A 35 10.61 4.38 -13.97
CA GLY A 35 9.49 4.44 -13.05
C GLY A 35 8.67 5.72 -13.21
N HIS A 36 7.72 5.91 -12.30
CA HIS A 36 6.74 7.00 -12.35
C HIS A 36 6.81 7.83 -11.06
N PRO A 37 7.59 8.92 -11.01
CA PRO A 37 7.81 9.68 -9.78
C PRO A 37 6.61 10.50 -9.33
N GLY A 38 5.74 10.92 -10.25
CA GLY A 38 4.61 11.81 -9.94
C GLY A 38 3.68 11.25 -8.87
N ILE A 39 3.22 10.01 -9.03
CA ILE A 39 2.32 9.36 -8.06
C ILE A 39 3.01 9.08 -6.72
N VAL A 40 4.33 8.86 -6.71
CA VAL A 40 5.11 8.70 -5.46
C VAL A 40 5.06 9.97 -4.64
N LEU A 41 5.26 11.12 -5.28
CA LEU A 41 5.29 12.42 -4.61
C LEU A 41 3.90 12.84 -4.13
N ASP A 42 2.88 12.58 -4.96
CA ASP A 42 1.51 13.07 -4.71
C ASP A 42 0.76 12.18 -3.69
N ALA A 43 0.76 10.87 -3.89
CA ALA A 43 -0.08 9.95 -3.13
C ALA A 43 0.54 9.39 -1.83
N ALA A 44 1.80 9.70 -1.52
CA ALA A 44 2.44 9.23 -0.28
C ALA A 44 1.67 9.60 1.01
N PRO A 45 1.10 10.81 1.16
CA PRO A 45 0.28 11.13 2.33
C PRO A 45 -0.98 10.27 2.45
N MET A 46 -1.59 9.91 1.30
CA MET A 46 -2.78 9.05 1.27
C MET A 46 -2.44 7.63 1.75
N LEU A 47 -1.35 7.04 1.27
CA LEU A 47 -0.92 5.72 1.70
C LEU A 47 -0.48 5.71 3.16
N TYR A 48 0.24 6.73 3.61
CA TYR A 48 0.55 6.88 5.03
C TYR A 48 -0.72 6.91 5.88
N SER A 49 -1.72 7.71 5.48
CA SER A 49 -2.99 7.79 6.20
C SER A 49 -3.70 6.44 6.25
N LEU A 50 -3.75 5.72 5.14
CA LEU A 50 -4.38 4.39 5.08
C LEU A 50 -3.63 3.38 5.96
N TYR A 51 -2.37 3.11 5.69
CA TYR A 51 -1.60 2.07 6.37
C TYR A 51 -1.26 2.41 7.82
N GLY A 52 -1.04 3.69 8.12
CA GLY A 52 -0.66 4.14 9.46
C GLY A 52 -1.82 4.43 10.41
N LYS A 53 -3.04 4.70 9.88
CA LYS A 53 -4.14 5.18 10.73
C LYS A 53 -5.49 4.48 10.52
N HIS A 54 -5.76 3.95 9.34
CA HIS A 54 -7.11 3.51 9.00
C HIS A 54 -7.25 2.02 8.73
N MET A 55 -6.25 1.41 8.09
CA MET A 55 -6.33 0.00 7.71
C MET A 55 -6.07 -0.93 8.90
N LYS A 56 -6.90 -1.96 9.00
CA LYS A 56 -6.71 -3.09 9.89
C LYS A 56 -5.77 -4.09 9.22
N ILE A 57 -4.50 -4.02 9.56
CA ILE A 57 -3.43 -4.85 8.98
C ILE A 57 -2.63 -5.58 10.07
N ASN A 58 -1.96 -6.66 9.69
CA ASN A 58 -0.94 -7.32 10.49
C ASN A 58 0.29 -7.57 9.62
N PRO A 59 1.33 -6.73 9.70
CA PRO A 59 2.53 -6.92 8.87
C PRO A 59 3.25 -8.26 9.09
N ASN A 60 3.14 -8.84 10.29
CA ASN A 60 3.71 -10.15 10.62
C ASN A 60 2.90 -11.33 10.04
N ASP A 61 1.69 -11.08 9.56
CA ASP A 61 0.85 -12.06 8.89
C ASP A 61 0.12 -11.39 7.71
N ALA A 62 0.85 -11.22 6.61
CA ALA A 62 0.32 -10.66 5.38
C ALA A 62 -0.82 -11.52 4.78
N THR A 63 -1.00 -12.75 5.24
CA THR A 63 -2.02 -13.70 4.78
C THR A 63 -3.26 -13.71 5.66
N TRP A 64 -3.27 -12.96 6.77
CA TRP A 64 -4.43 -12.90 7.66
C TRP A 64 -5.71 -12.60 6.89
N PHE A 65 -6.66 -13.53 6.93
CA PHE A 65 -7.84 -13.51 6.06
C PHE A 65 -8.77 -12.32 6.32
N ASN A 66 -8.82 -11.78 7.55
CA ASN A 66 -9.70 -10.66 7.93
C ASN A 66 -8.96 -9.31 8.00
N ARG A 67 -7.76 -9.19 7.40
CA ARG A 67 -7.11 -7.89 7.23
C ARG A 67 -7.79 -7.09 6.13
N ASP A 68 -7.73 -5.79 6.22
CA ASP A 68 -8.16 -4.92 5.14
C ASP A 68 -7.34 -5.15 3.87
N ARG A 69 -7.93 -4.88 2.72
CA ARG A 69 -7.31 -5.02 1.40
C ARG A 69 -6.98 -3.66 0.81
N PHE A 70 -5.84 -3.57 0.15
CA PHE A 70 -5.45 -2.40 -0.61
C PHE A 70 -5.10 -2.78 -2.05
N VAL A 71 -5.76 -2.15 -3.01
CA VAL A 71 -5.50 -2.34 -4.44
C VAL A 71 -4.96 -1.05 -5.03
N LEU A 72 -3.73 -1.08 -5.52
CA LEU A 72 -3.17 0.00 -6.32
C LEU A 72 -3.61 -0.20 -7.78
N SER A 73 -4.77 0.37 -8.16
CA SER A 73 -5.27 0.29 -9.53
C SER A 73 -4.39 1.06 -10.52
N ALA A 74 -3.78 2.16 -10.06
CA ALA A 74 -2.71 2.85 -10.76
C ALA A 74 -1.38 2.08 -10.60
N GLY A 75 -1.29 0.87 -11.15
CA GLY A 75 -0.20 -0.09 -10.93
C GLY A 75 1.20 0.44 -11.29
N HIS A 76 1.29 1.45 -12.15
CA HIS A 76 2.53 2.16 -12.46
C HIS A 76 3.15 2.87 -11.22
N GLY A 77 2.36 3.11 -10.17
CA GLY A 77 2.80 3.66 -8.90
C GLY A 77 3.43 2.63 -7.94
N SER A 78 3.89 1.49 -8.43
CA SER A 78 4.41 0.37 -7.63
C SER A 78 5.53 0.78 -6.66
N ALA A 79 6.43 1.71 -7.02
CA ALA A 79 7.47 2.21 -6.12
C ALA A 79 6.88 2.86 -4.86
N LEU A 80 5.75 3.58 -4.98
CA LEU A 80 5.01 4.12 -3.83
C LEU A 80 4.49 3.00 -2.92
N LEU A 81 3.90 1.96 -3.51
CA LEU A 81 3.36 0.84 -2.73
C LEU A 81 4.47 0.10 -1.99
N TYR A 82 5.57 -0.22 -2.66
CA TYR A 82 6.68 -0.95 -2.03
C TYR A 82 7.36 -0.16 -0.92
N SER A 83 7.61 1.14 -1.12
CA SER A 83 8.14 2.00 -0.05
C SER A 83 7.17 2.08 1.15
N THR A 84 5.87 2.09 0.89
CA THR A 84 4.85 2.06 1.96
C THR A 84 4.82 0.71 2.69
N LEU A 85 4.85 -0.42 1.97
CA LEU A 85 4.87 -1.77 2.56
C LEU A 85 6.15 -2.00 3.39
N TYR A 86 7.31 -1.52 2.91
CA TYR A 86 8.56 -1.52 3.66
C TYR A 86 8.42 -0.75 4.98
N MET A 87 7.94 0.49 4.92
CA MET A 87 7.74 1.33 6.10
C MET A 87 6.68 0.77 7.06
N ALA A 88 5.69 0.04 6.54
CA ALA A 88 4.66 -0.64 7.34
C ALA A 88 5.11 -2.00 7.90
N GLY A 89 6.30 -2.49 7.57
CA GLY A 89 6.88 -3.70 8.16
C GLY A 89 6.42 -5.02 7.52
N PHE A 90 6.01 -5.01 6.25
CA PHE A 90 5.55 -6.22 5.54
C PHE A 90 6.69 -7.17 5.09
N GLY A 91 7.83 -7.14 5.75
CA GLY A 91 8.92 -8.08 5.50
C GLY A 91 9.74 -7.79 4.24
N LEU A 92 9.61 -6.60 3.65
CA LEU A 92 10.57 -6.12 2.65
C LEU A 92 11.80 -5.56 3.35
N GLU A 93 12.96 -5.80 2.77
CA GLU A 93 14.23 -5.24 3.20
C GLU A 93 14.66 -4.09 2.27
N LEU A 94 15.59 -3.25 2.73
CA LEU A 94 16.09 -2.14 1.90
C LEU A 94 16.74 -2.66 0.60
N GLU A 95 17.37 -3.82 0.65
CA GLU A 95 17.97 -4.47 -0.52
C GLU A 95 16.92 -4.89 -1.56
N ASP A 96 15.71 -5.27 -1.14
CA ASP A 96 14.61 -5.55 -2.06
C ASP A 96 14.17 -4.30 -2.81
N LEU A 97 14.15 -3.15 -2.13
CA LEU A 97 13.82 -1.87 -2.76
C LEU A 97 14.85 -1.49 -3.84
N LYS A 98 16.14 -1.77 -3.61
CA LYS A 98 17.23 -1.55 -4.60
C LYS A 98 17.14 -2.48 -5.82
N GLN A 99 16.36 -3.56 -5.72
CA GLN A 99 16.10 -4.48 -6.84
C GLN A 99 14.83 -4.12 -7.64
N PHE A 100 14.28 -2.92 -7.44
CA PHE A 100 13.09 -2.47 -8.15
C PHE A 100 13.22 -2.65 -9.68
N ARG A 101 12.21 -3.28 -10.28
CA ARG A 101 12.14 -3.60 -11.73
C ARG A 101 13.19 -4.59 -12.23
N LYS A 102 13.99 -5.20 -11.38
CA LYS A 102 14.90 -6.26 -11.80
C LYS A 102 14.17 -7.60 -11.90
N LEU A 103 14.67 -8.47 -12.76
CA LEU A 103 14.10 -9.80 -12.97
C LEU A 103 14.10 -10.60 -11.66
N ALA A 104 12.99 -11.27 -11.36
CA ALA A 104 12.79 -12.09 -10.17
C ALA A 104 12.92 -11.33 -8.82
N SER A 105 12.85 -9.99 -8.81
CA SER A 105 12.84 -9.22 -7.59
C SER A 105 11.49 -9.30 -6.87
N LEU A 106 11.50 -9.04 -5.54
CA LEU A 106 10.27 -8.86 -4.75
C LEU A 106 9.56 -7.52 -5.03
N THR A 107 10.19 -6.65 -5.83
CA THR A 107 9.69 -5.33 -6.20
C THR A 107 9.58 -5.16 -7.71
N PRO A 108 8.74 -5.95 -8.39
CA PRO A 108 8.59 -5.87 -9.85
C PRO A 108 8.05 -4.52 -10.31
N GLY A 109 8.08 -4.26 -11.61
CA GLY A 109 7.69 -2.96 -12.20
C GLY A 109 6.23 -2.56 -11.97
N HIS A 110 5.35 -3.53 -11.78
CA HIS A 110 3.96 -3.36 -11.35
C HIS A 110 3.69 -4.33 -10.20
N PRO A 111 2.71 -4.06 -9.31
CA PRO A 111 2.39 -4.97 -8.23
C PRO A 111 2.00 -6.35 -8.74
N GLU A 112 2.56 -7.39 -8.15
CA GLU A 112 2.25 -8.78 -8.47
C GLU A 112 1.79 -9.54 -7.22
N TYR A 113 0.60 -10.10 -7.30
CA TYR A 113 0.01 -10.90 -6.22
C TYR A 113 0.86 -12.14 -5.94
N LYS A 114 1.11 -12.42 -4.67
CA LYS A 114 1.98 -13.51 -4.18
C LYS A 114 3.48 -13.35 -4.45
N VAL A 115 3.92 -12.30 -5.14
CA VAL A 115 5.35 -11.98 -5.27
C VAL A 115 5.77 -11.09 -4.11
N THR A 116 5.12 -9.93 -3.97
CA THR A 116 5.43 -8.99 -2.88
C THR A 116 4.51 -9.24 -1.69
N PRO A 117 5.02 -9.44 -0.46
CA PRO A 117 4.18 -9.50 0.74
C PRO A 117 3.29 -8.27 0.89
N GLY A 118 2.01 -8.48 1.19
CA GLY A 118 1.06 -7.39 1.37
C GLY A 118 0.39 -6.87 0.09
N VAL A 119 0.78 -7.35 -1.09
CA VAL A 119 0.11 -7.04 -2.36
C VAL A 119 -1.13 -7.92 -2.55
N ASP A 120 -2.29 -7.31 -2.70
CA ASP A 120 -3.58 -7.99 -2.80
C ASP A 120 -4.00 -8.33 -4.24
N MET A 121 -3.45 -7.63 -5.23
CA MET A 121 -3.83 -7.78 -6.63
C MET A 121 -2.68 -7.41 -7.56
N SER A 122 -2.47 -8.24 -8.59
CA SER A 122 -1.59 -7.87 -9.71
C SER A 122 -2.27 -6.81 -10.55
N THR A 123 -1.62 -5.67 -10.72
CA THR A 123 -2.14 -4.53 -11.48
C THR A 123 -1.13 -4.05 -12.52
N GLY A 124 -1.56 -3.18 -13.41
CA GLY A 124 -0.77 -2.65 -14.52
C GLY A 124 -1.70 -2.11 -15.61
N PRO A 125 -2.55 -2.96 -16.22
CA PRO A 125 -3.60 -2.49 -17.11
C PRO A 125 -4.59 -1.61 -16.35
N LEU A 126 -4.78 -0.36 -16.83
CA LEU A 126 -5.61 0.63 -16.15
C LEU A 126 -7.08 0.19 -16.04
N GLY A 127 -7.69 0.46 -14.89
CA GLY A 127 -9.09 0.13 -14.59
C GLY A 127 -9.30 -1.29 -14.03
N GLN A 128 -8.44 -2.26 -14.31
CA GLN A 128 -8.61 -3.64 -13.82
C GLN A 128 -8.52 -3.73 -12.30
N GLY A 129 -7.62 -2.98 -11.67
CA GLY A 129 -7.50 -2.95 -10.22
C GLY A 129 -8.78 -2.46 -9.55
N PHE A 130 -9.40 -1.41 -10.07
CA PHE A 130 -10.66 -0.90 -9.57
C PHE A 130 -11.79 -1.94 -9.68
N ALA A 131 -11.94 -2.55 -10.85
CA ALA A 131 -12.96 -3.59 -11.06
C ALA A 131 -12.76 -4.78 -10.12
N THR A 132 -11.50 -5.22 -9.93
CA THR A 132 -11.19 -6.30 -8.98
C THR A 132 -11.47 -5.90 -7.54
N ALA A 133 -11.16 -4.66 -7.13
CA ALA A 133 -11.48 -4.16 -5.79
C ALA A 133 -12.99 -4.21 -5.50
N VAL A 134 -13.84 -3.90 -6.48
CA VAL A 134 -15.30 -4.08 -6.38
C VAL A 134 -15.64 -5.55 -6.15
N GLY A 135 -15.02 -6.48 -6.89
CA GLY A 135 -15.21 -7.92 -6.71
C GLY A 135 -14.81 -8.40 -5.31
N ILE A 136 -13.67 -7.91 -4.78
CA ILE A 136 -13.20 -8.21 -3.43
C ILE A 136 -14.20 -7.70 -2.38
N ALA A 137 -14.74 -6.49 -2.54
CA ALA A 137 -15.73 -5.94 -1.63
C ALA A 137 -17.06 -6.73 -1.65
N ILE A 138 -17.51 -7.17 -2.83
CA ILE A 138 -18.68 -8.05 -2.98
C ILE A 138 -18.43 -9.39 -2.28
N ALA A 139 -17.24 -9.96 -2.45
CA ALA A 139 -16.84 -11.21 -1.79
C ALA A 139 -16.83 -11.08 -0.27
N GLU A 140 -16.38 -9.94 0.28
CA GLU A 140 -16.45 -9.66 1.71
C GLU A 140 -17.88 -9.72 2.22
N VAL A 141 -18.82 -9.01 1.57
CA VAL A 141 -20.24 -9.00 1.95
C VAL A 141 -20.84 -10.42 1.91
N TYR A 142 -20.52 -11.19 0.88
CA TYR A 142 -20.96 -12.57 0.76
C TYR A 142 -20.41 -13.44 1.89
N LEU A 143 -19.11 -13.42 2.12
CA LEU A 143 -18.43 -14.23 3.15
C LEU A 143 -18.84 -13.83 4.56
N ARG A 144 -19.00 -12.54 4.82
CA ARG A 144 -19.52 -12.05 6.10
C ARG A 144 -20.89 -12.64 6.42
N ASN A 145 -21.81 -12.62 5.46
CA ASN A 145 -23.14 -13.19 5.66
C ASN A 145 -23.12 -14.72 5.76
N TYR A 146 -22.29 -15.39 4.96
CA TYR A 146 -22.16 -16.84 4.95
C TYR A 146 -21.60 -17.40 6.27
N PHE A 147 -20.59 -16.74 6.83
CA PHE A 147 -19.94 -17.17 8.08
C PHE A 147 -20.52 -16.48 9.33
N LYS A 148 -21.54 -15.67 9.19
CA LYS A 148 -22.13 -14.92 10.30
C LYS A 148 -22.58 -15.86 11.43
N LYS A 149 -22.11 -15.60 12.65
CA LYS A 149 -22.59 -16.23 13.87
C LYS A 149 -23.35 -15.23 14.72
N LYS A 150 -24.26 -15.73 15.59
CA LYS A 150 -24.99 -14.87 16.49
C LYS A 150 -24.04 -14.05 17.35
N ASN A 151 -24.07 -12.72 17.18
CA ASN A 151 -23.24 -11.71 17.86
C ASN A 151 -21.74 -11.69 17.47
N HIS A 152 -21.34 -12.32 16.35
CA HIS A 152 -19.93 -12.29 15.91
C HIS A 152 -19.83 -12.20 14.40
N ASP A 153 -19.18 -11.17 13.92
CA ASP A 153 -18.75 -11.06 12.54
C ASP A 153 -17.32 -11.62 12.41
N ILE A 154 -17.21 -12.76 11.72
CA ILE A 154 -15.92 -13.44 11.49
C ILE A 154 -15.15 -12.73 10.37
N ILE A 155 -15.85 -12.17 9.40
CA ILE A 155 -15.33 -11.43 8.24
C ILE A 155 -15.92 -10.02 8.29
N ASP A 156 -15.05 -9.00 8.31
CA ASP A 156 -15.43 -7.59 8.31
C ASP A 156 -14.33 -6.68 7.75
N TYR A 157 -13.53 -7.17 6.81
CA TYR A 157 -12.46 -6.38 6.20
C TYR A 157 -13.01 -5.35 5.21
N ARG A 158 -12.29 -4.26 5.06
CA ARG A 158 -12.56 -3.23 4.04
C ARG A 158 -11.63 -3.38 2.86
N THR A 159 -12.10 -2.90 1.71
CA THR A 159 -11.28 -2.82 0.49
C THR A 159 -11.08 -1.37 0.13
N TYR A 160 -9.82 -0.97 0.08
CA TYR A 160 -9.39 0.35 -0.35
C TYR A 160 -8.77 0.25 -1.74
N VAL A 161 -8.99 1.25 -2.57
CA VAL A 161 -8.41 1.30 -3.91
C VAL A 161 -7.90 2.70 -4.22
N LEU A 162 -6.68 2.77 -4.74
CA LEU A 162 -6.11 4.00 -5.29
C LEU A 162 -6.12 3.89 -6.82
N CYS A 163 -6.89 4.75 -7.45
CA CYS A 163 -6.98 4.88 -8.91
C CYS A 163 -6.54 6.28 -9.34
N GLY A 164 -6.04 6.39 -10.56
CA GLY A 164 -5.67 7.63 -11.21
C GLY A 164 -6.67 8.03 -12.28
#